data_a3a09d1942431380f4acf919ac494518
#
_entry.id   a3a09d1942431380f4acf919ac494518
#
_cell.length_a   1.000
_cell.length_b   1.000
_cell.length_c   1.000
_cell.angle_alpha   90.00
_cell.angle_beta   90.00
_cell.angle_gamma   90.00
#
_symmetry.space_group_name_H-M   'P 1'
#
loop_
_entity.id
_entity.type
_entity.pdbx_description
1 polymer ?
#
loop_
_entity_poly.entity_id
_entity_poly.type
_entity_poly.pdbx_seq_one_letter_code
_entity_poly.pdbx_strand_id
1 'polypeptide(L)'
;MTPQELTSASQQHVETQEPLDANAPNGLKLTRAFSTEGAHPFDELTWDKRAARIAGGEGTVFEQDDVEAPSGWSQLATNVVASKYFYGELGTDEREHSVKELVHRVTRTIADWGNADGIFATDEDAERFYDELTWLCVNQYVAFNSPVWFNVGLYHQRGVPGSEGNYHWDRARREPVRTLKNYEYPQASACFIQSVDDTMEDIMRLAAAEAMLFKYGSGTGTDLSTLRSSREKLSGGGTPSGPLSFMRVFDQIAGVIKSGGKTRRAAKMQSLRCDHPDIKEFIECKMNEEKKAWALIEQGYDGSFNGDAYASVMYQNANTSVRVTDEFMKAVLDDGEWQTYAVTTGQPVEKYRARELMDGVAEGTHVCGDPGVQYHSTINRWHTCPNSGEICASNPCSEYMFLNDSACNLASLNLMKFRGADGTFDIERFRAAVRLLIIAQEILVDHASYPNDRI
;
A
#
# COMPACT_ATOMS: atom_id res chain seq x y z
N MET A 1 26.64 3.89 -18.00
CA MET A 1 27.34 4.46 -16.83
C MET A 1 27.83 3.31 -15.97
N THR A 2 29.10 3.25 -15.72
CA THR A 2 29.73 2.21 -14.88
C THR A 2 29.54 2.55 -13.39
N PRO A 3 29.64 1.57 -12.46
CA PRO A 3 29.55 1.83 -11.02
C PRO A 3 30.54 2.88 -10.49
N GLN A 4 31.65 3.13 -11.19
CA GLN A 4 32.63 4.16 -10.85
C GLN A 4 32.22 5.59 -11.23
N GLU A 5 31.33 5.75 -12.22
CA GLU A 5 30.81 7.07 -12.61
C GLU A 5 29.70 7.56 -11.65
N LEU A 6 29.02 6.64 -10.99
CA LEU A 6 28.03 6.96 -9.95
C LEU A 6 28.66 7.40 -8.63
N THR A 7 29.88 6.91 -8.31
CA THR A 7 30.58 7.29 -7.07
C THR A 7 31.23 8.68 -7.15
N SER A 8 31.56 9.18 -8.35
CA SER A 8 32.14 10.50 -8.52
C SER A 8 31.13 11.66 -8.51
N ALA A 9 29.85 11.35 -8.82
CA ALA A 9 28.77 12.34 -8.79
C ALA A 9 28.20 12.57 -7.38
N SER A 10 28.44 11.66 -6.43
CA SER A 10 27.93 11.76 -5.05
C SER A 10 28.85 12.51 -4.08
N GLN A 11 30.04 12.92 -4.52
CA GLN A 11 31.01 13.61 -3.67
C GLN A 11 31.06 15.16 -3.82
N GLN A 12 30.21 15.74 -4.65
CA GLN A 12 30.09 17.20 -4.75
C GLN A 12 28.70 17.64 -4.34
N HIS A 13 28.59 18.15 -3.16
CA HIS A 13 27.55 18.89 -2.45
C HIS A 13 27.09 18.20 -1.15
N VAL A 14 28.03 18.00 -0.24
CA VAL A 14 27.71 18.10 1.18
C VAL A 14 27.83 19.60 1.50
N GLU A 15 26.72 20.33 1.36
CA GLU A 15 26.61 21.63 2.03
C GLU A 15 26.81 21.36 3.52
N THR A 16 27.90 21.90 4.07
CA THR A 16 28.12 21.97 5.51
C THR A 16 26.93 22.73 6.09
N GLN A 17 26.02 22.03 6.75
CA GLN A 17 24.97 22.67 7.53
C GLN A 17 25.64 23.59 8.54
N GLU A 18 25.36 24.89 8.46
CA GLU A 18 25.69 25.82 9.52
C GLU A 18 25.14 25.28 10.86
N PRO A 19 25.85 25.46 11.99
CA PRO A 19 25.34 25.03 13.29
C PRO A 19 23.97 25.66 13.51
N LEU A 20 22.96 24.85 13.86
CA LEU A 20 21.64 25.33 14.21
C LEU A 20 21.78 26.41 15.29
N ASP A 21 21.32 27.62 15.00
CA ASP A 21 21.25 28.71 15.99
C ASP A 21 20.34 28.25 17.13
N ALA A 22 20.89 28.13 18.34
CA ALA A 22 20.18 27.70 19.53
C ALA A 22 19.01 28.64 19.92
N ASN A 23 18.90 29.80 19.27
CA ASN A 23 17.80 30.78 19.41
C ASN A 23 16.86 30.82 18.19
N ALA A 24 17.05 29.97 17.18
CA ALA A 24 16.08 29.86 16.11
C ALA A 24 14.78 29.29 16.65
N PRO A 25 13.60 29.79 16.20
CA PRO A 25 12.33 29.17 16.59
C PRO A 25 12.36 27.69 16.21
N ASN A 26 12.06 26.82 17.17
CA ASN A 26 11.95 25.38 16.94
C ASN A 26 10.80 25.16 15.96
N GLY A 27 11.06 24.92 14.69
CA GLY A 27 10.06 24.62 13.68
C GLY A 27 10.49 25.03 12.26
N LEU A 28 9.77 24.49 11.28
CA LEU A 28 10.01 24.70 9.87
C LEU A 28 9.43 26.05 9.42
N LYS A 29 10.26 26.85 8.75
CA LYS A 29 9.79 28.03 8.00
C LYS A 29 9.49 27.61 6.57
N LEU A 30 8.33 28.03 6.08
CA LEU A 30 7.88 27.69 4.73
C LEU A 30 7.88 28.93 3.82
N THR A 31 8.25 28.71 2.58
CA THR A 31 8.14 29.69 1.49
C THR A 31 7.07 29.23 0.51
N ARG A 32 6.26 30.16 -0.01
CA ARG A 32 5.28 29.85 -1.05
C ARG A 32 6.00 29.50 -2.34
N ALA A 33 5.56 28.45 -3.00
CA ALA A 33 6.07 28.00 -4.30
C ALA A 33 4.93 27.79 -5.33
N PHE A 34 3.71 27.61 -4.87
CA PHE A 34 2.55 27.26 -5.70
C PHE A 34 1.38 28.20 -5.51
N SER A 35 0.94 28.45 -4.29
CA SER A 35 -0.22 29.26 -3.97
C SER A 35 0.11 30.76 -3.99
N THR A 36 -0.92 31.61 -4.21
CA THR A 36 -0.80 33.05 -4.21
C THR A 36 -1.05 33.60 -2.79
N GLU A 37 -0.17 34.53 -2.34
CA GLU A 37 -0.36 35.15 -1.03
C GLU A 37 -1.67 35.97 -0.98
N GLY A 38 -2.44 35.77 0.08
CA GLY A 38 -3.71 36.46 0.28
C GLY A 38 -4.89 35.90 -0.52
N ALA A 39 -4.70 34.85 -1.32
CA ALA A 39 -5.76 34.15 -2.04
C ALA A 39 -5.87 32.71 -1.55
N HIS A 40 -7.09 32.26 -1.26
CA HIS A 40 -7.30 30.84 -0.93
C HIS A 40 -7.14 29.99 -2.22
N PRO A 41 -6.46 28.84 -2.18
CA PRO A 41 -6.19 28.01 -3.38
C PRO A 41 -7.44 27.61 -4.16
N PHE A 42 -8.59 27.51 -3.53
CA PHE A 42 -9.86 27.24 -4.22
C PHE A 42 -10.36 28.43 -5.04
N ASP A 43 -10.03 29.66 -4.64
CA ASP A 43 -10.47 30.88 -5.34
C ASP A 43 -9.61 31.17 -6.58
N GLU A 44 -8.47 30.50 -6.72
CA GLU A 44 -7.62 30.57 -7.92
C GLU A 44 -8.18 29.73 -9.09
N LEU A 45 -9.25 28.96 -8.88
CA LEU A 45 -9.84 28.05 -9.86
C LEU A 45 -11.28 28.41 -10.20
N THR A 46 -11.70 28.05 -11.39
CA THR A 46 -13.11 28.03 -11.78
C THR A 46 -13.71 26.65 -11.45
N TRP A 47 -14.97 26.63 -11.04
CA TRP A 47 -15.67 25.45 -10.55
C TRP A 47 -16.94 25.19 -11.37
N ASP A 48 -17.16 23.92 -11.73
CA ASP A 48 -18.37 23.45 -12.41
C ASP A 48 -19.11 22.47 -11.51
N LYS A 49 -20.44 22.44 -11.65
CA LYS A 49 -21.28 21.37 -11.15
C LYS A 49 -21.53 20.35 -12.24
N ARG A 50 -21.26 19.08 -11.94
CA ARG A 50 -21.34 17.98 -12.92
C ARG A 50 -22.08 16.79 -12.33
N ALA A 51 -22.73 15.99 -13.17
CA ALA A 51 -23.18 14.66 -12.79
C ALA A 51 -22.00 13.68 -12.86
N ALA A 52 -21.77 12.94 -11.77
CA ALA A 52 -20.80 11.85 -11.72
C ALA A 52 -21.54 10.52 -11.90
N ARG A 53 -21.21 9.75 -12.93
CA ARG A 53 -21.89 8.50 -13.28
C ARG A 53 -20.89 7.39 -13.61
N ILE A 54 -21.19 6.17 -13.13
CA ILE A 54 -20.46 4.95 -13.50
C ILE A 54 -21.49 3.94 -14.01
N ALA A 55 -21.34 3.54 -15.29
CA ALA A 55 -22.14 2.49 -15.90
C ALA A 55 -21.56 1.11 -15.57
N GLY A 56 -22.42 0.12 -15.34
CA GLY A 56 -22.09 -1.30 -15.24
C GLY A 56 -22.81 -2.11 -16.30
N GLY A 57 -22.56 -3.41 -16.38
CA GLY A 57 -23.13 -4.30 -17.42
C GLY A 57 -24.65 -4.35 -17.48
N GLU A 58 -25.35 -4.09 -16.36
CA GLU A 58 -26.82 -4.13 -16.25
C GLU A 58 -27.45 -2.75 -15.93
N GLY A 59 -26.69 -1.64 -16.03
CA GLY A 59 -27.21 -0.30 -15.75
C GLY A 59 -26.22 0.62 -15.01
N THR A 60 -26.74 1.70 -14.40
CA THR A 60 -25.93 2.65 -13.65
C THR A 60 -25.60 2.09 -12.26
N VAL A 61 -24.30 1.91 -11.95
CA VAL A 61 -23.83 1.42 -10.66
C VAL A 61 -23.67 2.55 -9.63
N PHE A 62 -23.39 3.76 -10.10
CA PHE A 62 -23.22 4.94 -9.26
C PHE A 62 -23.69 6.18 -10.01
N GLU A 63 -24.44 7.03 -9.32
CA GLU A 63 -24.89 8.33 -9.83
C GLU A 63 -24.98 9.35 -8.70
N GLN A 64 -24.35 10.50 -8.90
CA GLN A 64 -24.48 11.67 -8.02
C GLN A 64 -24.51 12.92 -8.89
N ASP A 65 -25.59 13.66 -8.79
CA ASP A 65 -25.71 14.96 -9.44
C ASP A 65 -25.05 16.08 -8.60
N ASP A 66 -24.86 17.24 -9.22
CA ASP A 66 -24.35 18.45 -8.58
C ASP A 66 -22.98 18.33 -7.90
N VAL A 67 -22.11 17.43 -8.41
CA VAL A 67 -20.74 17.30 -7.93
C VAL A 67 -19.93 18.53 -8.35
N GLU A 68 -19.49 19.33 -7.38
CA GLU A 68 -18.63 20.49 -7.62
C GLU A 68 -17.17 20.04 -7.78
N ALA A 69 -16.60 20.33 -8.94
CA ALA A 69 -15.20 20.01 -9.29
C ALA A 69 -14.56 21.17 -10.06
N PRO A 70 -13.20 21.31 -10.03
CA PRO A 70 -12.53 22.29 -10.87
C PRO A 70 -12.86 22.08 -12.35
N SER A 71 -13.13 23.15 -13.08
CA SER A 71 -13.51 23.10 -14.50
C SER A 71 -12.46 22.39 -15.37
N GLY A 72 -11.19 22.48 -14.98
CA GLY A 72 -10.08 21.81 -15.67
C GLY A 72 -9.95 20.30 -15.40
N TRP A 73 -10.71 19.73 -14.46
CA TRP A 73 -10.68 18.28 -14.22
C TRP A 73 -11.43 17.52 -15.32
N SER A 74 -10.95 16.33 -15.66
CA SER A 74 -11.66 15.44 -16.57
C SER A 74 -12.93 14.88 -15.92
N GLN A 75 -13.91 14.51 -16.74
CA GLN A 75 -15.13 13.83 -16.27
C GLN A 75 -14.80 12.53 -15.56
N LEU A 76 -13.78 11.79 -16.04
CA LEU A 76 -13.32 10.56 -15.39
C LEU A 76 -12.80 10.83 -13.98
N ALA A 77 -11.97 11.87 -13.77
CA ALA A 77 -11.48 12.25 -12.46
C ALA A 77 -12.63 12.60 -11.51
N THR A 78 -13.62 13.36 -11.97
CA THR A 78 -14.82 13.70 -11.20
C THR A 78 -15.61 12.44 -10.80
N ASN A 79 -15.85 11.53 -11.75
CA ASN A 79 -16.55 10.27 -11.50
C ASN A 79 -15.84 9.40 -10.46
N VAL A 80 -14.51 9.27 -10.58
CA VAL A 80 -13.69 8.48 -9.64
C VAL A 80 -13.73 9.09 -8.25
N VAL A 81 -13.50 10.39 -8.12
CA VAL A 81 -13.46 11.06 -6.82
C VAL A 81 -14.81 10.98 -6.12
N ALA A 82 -15.90 11.32 -6.82
CA ALA A 82 -17.23 11.25 -6.22
C ALA A 82 -17.61 9.82 -5.82
N SER A 83 -17.38 8.82 -6.68
CA SER A 83 -17.81 7.45 -6.40
C SER A 83 -16.96 6.74 -5.35
N LYS A 84 -15.67 7.06 -5.25
CA LYS A 84 -14.73 6.30 -4.41
C LYS A 84 -14.34 7.02 -3.12
N TYR A 85 -14.21 8.36 -3.14
CA TYR A 85 -13.54 9.09 -2.06
C TYR A 85 -14.45 10.01 -1.26
N PHE A 86 -15.54 10.51 -1.81
CA PHE A 86 -16.49 11.32 -1.06
C PHE A 86 -17.06 10.54 0.12
N TYR A 87 -17.05 11.16 1.28
CA TYR A 87 -17.64 10.64 2.51
C TYR A 87 -19.18 10.77 2.49
N GLY A 88 -19.86 9.96 3.27
CA GLY A 88 -21.29 9.98 3.50
C GLY A 88 -22.10 9.12 2.52
N GLU A 89 -23.32 8.77 2.91
CA GLU A 89 -24.26 8.01 2.12
C GLU A 89 -24.95 8.91 1.08
N LEU A 90 -25.14 8.39 -0.13
CA LEU A 90 -25.85 9.11 -1.20
C LEU A 90 -27.26 9.50 -0.74
N GLY A 91 -27.61 10.78 -1.01
CA GLY A 91 -28.92 11.32 -0.67
C GLY A 91 -29.09 11.78 0.79
N THR A 92 -28.02 11.78 1.59
CA THR A 92 -28.01 12.33 2.95
C THR A 92 -27.24 13.65 3.02
N ASP A 93 -27.54 14.47 4.06
CA ASP A 93 -26.84 15.74 4.31
C ASP A 93 -25.35 15.54 4.67
N GLU A 94 -24.96 14.31 5.06
CA GLU A 94 -23.56 13.98 5.38
C GLU A 94 -22.70 13.78 4.15
N ARG A 95 -23.33 13.58 2.98
CA ARG A 95 -22.64 13.28 1.73
C ARG A 95 -21.81 14.47 1.26
N GLU A 96 -20.52 14.25 0.98
CA GLU A 96 -19.69 15.24 0.29
C GLU A 96 -20.20 15.48 -1.15
N HIS A 97 -20.28 16.73 -1.56
CA HIS A 97 -20.72 17.16 -2.88
C HIS A 97 -19.64 17.93 -3.65
N SER A 98 -18.54 18.29 -2.98
CA SER A 98 -17.50 19.11 -3.57
C SER A 98 -16.10 18.51 -3.37
N VAL A 99 -15.26 18.62 -4.39
CA VAL A 99 -13.83 18.35 -4.28
C VAL A 99 -13.19 19.28 -3.22
N LYS A 100 -13.73 20.49 -3.00
CA LYS A 100 -13.29 21.40 -1.91
C LYS A 100 -13.42 20.73 -0.55
N GLU A 101 -14.57 20.11 -0.27
CA GLU A 101 -14.83 19.46 1.02
C GLU A 101 -13.84 18.31 1.27
N LEU A 102 -13.62 17.45 0.27
CA LEU A 102 -12.69 16.34 0.36
C LEU A 102 -11.25 16.83 0.58
N VAL A 103 -10.78 17.77 -0.25
CA VAL A 103 -9.39 18.25 -0.17
C VAL A 103 -9.17 19.02 1.13
N HIS A 104 -10.08 19.93 1.48
CA HIS A 104 -10.01 20.69 2.73
C HIS A 104 -9.96 19.76 3.95
N ARG A 105 -10.85 18.79 4.02
CA ARG A 105 -10.89 17.82 5.12
C ARG A 105 -9.54 17.17 5.39
N VAL A 106 -8.84 16.75 4.35
CA VAL A 106 -7.54 16.08 4.47
C VAL A 106 -6.43 17.08 4.74
N THR A 107 -6.28 18.13 3.91
CA THR A 107 -5.14 19.05 4.00
C THR A 107 -5.20 19.92 5.26
N ARG A 108 -6.40 20.35 5.68
CA ARG A 108 -6.58 21.11 6.93
C ARG A 108 -6.20 20.26 8.15
N THR A 109 -6.66 19.01 8.19
CA THR A 109 -6.33 18.11 9.30
C THR A 109 -4.82 17.89 9.42
N ILE A 110 -4.12 17.66 8.30
CA ILE A 110 -2.66 17.48 8.31
C ILE A 110 -1.96 18.76 8.81
N ALA A 111 -2.39 19.93 8.35
CA ALA A 111 -1.81 21.20 8.78
C ALA A 111 -2.07 21.49 10.27
N ASP A 112 -3.28 21.21 10.77
CA ASP A 112 -3.65 21.37 12.18
C ASP A 112 -2.82 20.44 13.08
N TRP A 113 -2.61 19.18 12.68
CA TRP A 113 -1.74 18.26 13.40
C TRP A 113 -0.30 18.75 13.46
N GLY A 114 0.26 19.17 12.31
CA GLY A 114 1.62 19.69 12.25
C GLY A 114 1.81 20.96 13.07
N ASN A 115 0.80 21.83 13.13
CA ASN A 115 0.83 23.02 13.97
C ASN A 115 0.77 22.67 15.47
N ALA A 116 -0.15 21.78 15.84
CA ALA A 116 -0.28 21.32 17.23
C ALA A 116 0.99 20.61 17.75
N ASP A 117 1.70 19.92 16.87
CA ASP A 117 2.97 19.25 17.18
C ASP A 117 4.20 20.18 17.16
N GLY A 118 4.03 21.48 16.81
CA GLY A 118 5.13 22.44 16.73
C GLY A 118 6.10 22.17 15.56
N ILE A 119 5.64 21.51 14.51
CA ILE A 119 6.46 21.25 13.30
C ILE A 119 6.75 22.57 12.56
N PHE A 120 5.81 23.48 12.57
CA PHE A 120 5.94 24.80 11.93
C PHE A 120 6.48 25.86 12.92
N ALA A 121 7.27 26.80 12.40
CA ALA A 121 7.87 27.85 13.22
C ALA A 121 6.84 28.86 13.75
N THR A 122 5.76 29.10 12.99
CA THR A 122 4.68 30.03 13.30
C THR A 122 3.34 29.50 12.79
N ASP A 123 2.22 30.03 13.32
CA ASP A 123 0.89 29.75 12.79
C ASP A 123 0.76 30.16 11.31
N GLU A 124 1.47 31.22 10.90
CA GLU A 124 1.51 31.64 9.49
C GLU A 124 2.21 30.61 8.58
N ASP A 125 3.24 29.93 9.09
CA ASP A 125 3.90 28.84 8.35
C ASP A 125 2.97 27.61 8.24
N ALA A 126 2.16 27.34 9.26
CA ALA A 126 1.14 26.29 9.21
C ALA A 126 0.04 26.60 8.18
N GLU A 127 -0.47 27.85 8.15
CA GLU A 127 -1.43 28.28 7.15
C GLU A 127 -0.84 28.27 5.73
N ARG A 128 0.42 28.65 5.59
CA ARG A 128 1.13 28.57 4.32
C ARG A 128 1.28 27.12 3.84
N PHE A 129 1.57 26.21 4.76
CA PHE A 129 1.62 24.77 4.45
C PHE A 129 0.25 24.25 3.98
N TYR A 130 -0.83 24.63 4.67
CA TYR A 130 -2.18 24.26 4.27
C TYR A 130 -2.50 24.78 2.85
N ASP A 131 -2.20 26.04 2.53
CA ASP A 131 -2.44 26.62 1.22
C ASP A 131 -1.66 25.88 0.13
N GLU A 132 -0.35 25.68 0.34
CA GLU A 132 0.53 25.00 -0.61
C GLU A 132 0.09 23.56 -0.88
N LEU A 133 -0.24 22.79 0.18
CA LEU A 133 -0.69 21.41 0.06
C LEU A 133 -2.07 21.31 -0.62
N THR A 134 -2.99 22.23 -0.27
CA THR A 134 -4.31 22.33 -0.89
C THR A 134 -4.19 22.64 -2.37
N TRP A 135 -3.34 23.61 -2.73
CA TRP A 135 -3.09 23.98 -4.11
C TRP A 135 -2.54 22.80 -4.93
N LEU A 136 -1.57 22.07 -4.38
CA LEU A 136 -0.99 20.89 -5.03
C LEU A 136 -2.04 19.79 -5.30
N CYS A 137 -2.91 19.52 -4.33
CA CYS A 137 -3.95 18.50 -4.45
C CYS A 137 -5.02 18.90 -5.48
N VAL A 138 -5.57 20.11 -5.39
CA VAL A 138 -6.69 20.54 -6.24
C VAL A 138 -6.27 20.77 -7.70
N ASN A 139 -5.01 21.12 -7.92
CA ASN A 139 -4.41 21.24 -9.26
C ASN A 139 -3.86 19.92 -9.82
N GLN A 140 -4.06 18.79 -9.13
CA GLN A 140 -3.62 17.45 -9.54
C GLN A 140 -2.10 17.33 -9.75
N TYR A 141 -1.30 18.05 -8.96
CA TYR A 141 0.14 17.84 -8.89
C TYR A 141 0.48 16.67 -7.97
N VAL A 142 -0.32 16.45 -6.93
CA VAL A 142 -0.12 15.49 -5.87
C VAL A 142 -1.40 14.71 -5.59
N ALA A 143 -1.26 13.45 -5.24
CA ALA A 143 -2.32 12.65 -4.65
C ALA A 143 -1.75 11.75 -3.54
N PHE A 144 -2.40 11.73 -2.39
CA PHE A 144 -2.14 10.75 -1.33
C PHE A 144 -2.73 9.37 -1.68
N ASN A 145 -2.30 8.36 -0.96
CA ASN A 145 -2.90 7.03 -1.05
C ASN A 145 -4.38 7.02 -0.60
N SER A 146 -5.11 6.00 -1.04
CA SER A 146 -6.56 5.91 -0.77
C SER A 146 -6.95 5.94 0.70
N PRO A 147 -6.25 5.27 1.65
CA PRO A 147 -6.57 5.37 3.08
C PRO A 147 -6.55 6.78 3.64
N VAL A 148 -5.67 7.66 3.18
CA VAL A 148 -5.65 9.08 3.57
C VAL A 148 -6.97 9.74 3.17
N TRP A 149 -7.37 9.61 1.90
CA TRP A 149 -8.62 10.17 1.40
C TRP A 149 -9.86 9.58 2.05
N PHE A 150 -9.83 8.30 2.44
CA PHE A 150 -10.96 7.64 3.10
C PHE A 150 -11.12 8.04 4.56
N ASN A 151 -10.02 8.17 5.30
CA ASN A 151 -10.05 8.12 6.76
C ASN A 151 -9.65 9.44 7.43
N VAL A 152 -8.71 10.21 6.82
CA VAL A 152 -8.15 11.42 7.46
C VAL A 152 -9.19 12.55 7.48
N GLY A 153 -9.29 13.21 8.64
CA GLY A 153 -10.18 14.34 8.87
C GLY A 153 -11.63 13.99 9.16
N LEU A 154 -12.03 12.70 9.09
CA LEU A 154 -13.41 12.33 9.43
C LEU A 154 -13.75 12.65 10.90
N TYR A 155 -12.85 12.41 11.83
CA TYR A 155 -13.05 12.79 13.22
C TYR A 155 -12.89 14.30 13.42
N HIS A 156 -11.78 14.86 12.97
CA HIS A 156 -11.38 16.25 13.27
C HIS A 156 -12.25 17.29 12.58
N GLN A 157 -12.72 17.03 11.36
CA GLN A 157 -13.51 17.98 10.58
C GLN A 157 -15.02 17.67 10.56
N ARG A 158 -15.41 16.41 10.89
CA ARG A 158 -16.81 15.97 10.81
C ARG A 158 -17.34 15.31 12.09
N GLY A 159 -16.50 15.13 13.12
CA GLY A 159 -16.89 14.53 14.40
C GLY A 159 -17.20 13.04 14.35
N VAL A 160 -16.79 12.32 13.30
CA VAL A 160 -17.08 10.88 13.14
C VAL A 160 -16.05 10.06 13.92
N PRO A 161 -16.44 9.33 14.99
CA PRO A 161 -15.48 8.60 15.83
C PRO A 161 -14.91 7.35 15.16
N GLY A 162 -15.66 6.73 14.27
CA GLY A 162 -15.32 5.38 13.74
C GLY A 162 -15.52 4.26 14.77
N SER A 163 -15.03 3.07 14.43
CA SER A 163 -14.96 1.92 15.37
C SER A 163 -13.69 1.99 16.21
N GLU A 164 -13.57 1.09 17.18
CA GLU A 164 -12.37 0.89 18.00
C GLU A 164 -11.49 -0.25 17.47
N GLY A 165 -10.27 -0.35 17.98
CA GLY A 165 -9.47 -1.57 17.89
C GLY A 165 -8.08 -1.44 17.27
N ASN A 166 -7.80 -0.38 16.52
CA ASN A 166 -6.44 -0.10 16.05
C ASN A 166 -5.55 0.40 17.21
N TYR A 167 -4.25 0.43 16.97
CA TYR A 167 -3.23 0.91 17.90
C TYR A 167 -2.57 2.16 17.34
N HIS A 168 -2.34 3.16 18.19
CA HIS A 168 -1.55 4.35 17.87
C HIS A 168 -0.44 4.51 18.90
N TRP A 169 0.62 5.25 18.54
CA TRP A 169 1.69 5.55 19.47
C TRP A 169 1.27 6.67 20.44
N ASP A 170 1.19 6.35 21.72
CA ASP A 170 1.00 7.35 22.78
C ASP A 170 2.35 7.97 23.17
N ARG A 171 2.57 9.23 22.81
CA ARG A 171 3.84 9.93 23.07
C ARG A 171 4.12 10.11 24.54
N ALA A 172 3.09 10.28 25.38
CA ALA A 172 3.24 10.47 26.82
C ALA A 172 3.61 9.16 27.53
N ARG A 173 2.97 8.07 27.15
CA ARG A 173 3.24 6.72 27.67
C ARG A 173 4.44 6.05 27.02
N ARG A 174 4.80 6.47 25.81
CA ARG A 174 5.84 5.88 24.97
C ARG A 174 5.59 4.39 24.70
N GLU A 175 4.34 4.08 24.39
CA GLU A 175 3.90 2.72 24.08
C GLU A 175 2.74 2.74 23.05
N PRO A 176 2.52 1.64 22.30
CA PRO A 176 1.33 1.51 21.48
C PRO A 176 0.10 1.34 22.37
N VAL A 177 -0.94 2.15 22.12
CA VAL A 177 -2.20 2.15 22.87
C VAL A 177 -3.36 1.88 21.93
N ARG A 178 -4.29 1.03 22.36
CA ARG A 178 -5.49 0.72 21.59
C ARG A 178 -6.41 1.93 21.54
N THR A 179 -6.78 2.36 20.35
CA THR A 179 -7.70 3.49 20.17
C THR A 179 -9.16 3.07 20.35
N LEU A 180 -9.96 3.97 20.93
CA LEU A 180 -11.42 3.83 21.07
C LEU A 180 -12.16 4.50 19.91
N LYS A 181 -11.46 5.29 19.09
CA LYS A 181 -12.01 6.05 17.96
C LYS A 181 -11.04 6.00 16.80
N ASN A 182 -11.23 5.06 15.90
CA ASN A 182 -10.28 4.80 14.81
C ASN A 182 -10.13 5.94 13.80
N TYR A 183 -11.02 6.94 13.77
CA TYR A 183 -10.86 8.12 12.93
C TYR A 183 -10.21 9.31 13.64
N GLU A 184 -10.04 9.25 14.98
CA GLU A 184 -9.18 10.18 15.72
C GLU A 184 -7.71 9.95 15.39
N TYR A 185 -7.32 8.66 15.31
CA TYR A 185 -6.03 8.19 14.81
C TYR A 185 -6.30 7.30 13.58
N PRO A 186 -6.42 7.88 12.38
CA PRO A 186 -6.86 7.13 11.22
C PRO A 186 -5.78 6.19 10.69
N GLN A 187 -6.19 5.03 10.15
CA GLN A 187 -5.30 4.25 9.31
C GLN A 187 -5.03 5.05 8.03
N ALA A 188 -3.78 5.53 7.86
CA ALA A 188 -3.36 6.39 6.76
C ALA A 188 -2.38 5.70 5.78
N SER A 189 -1.86 4.53 6.13
CA SER A 189 -0.94 3.77 5.29
C SER A 189 -1.67 2.86 4.31
N ALA A 190 -1.19 2.81 3.05
CA ALA A 190 -1.79 1.99 2.00
C ALA A 190 -1.33 0.54 2.04
N CYS A 191 -0.07 0.32 2.40
CA CYS A 191 0.60 -0.95 2.27
C CYS A 191 1.24 -1.37 3.58
N PHE A 192 1.18 -2.67 3.84
CA PHE A 192 1.72 -3.29 5.04
C PHE A 192 2.52 -4.53 4.67
N ILE A 193 3.51 -4.83 5.47
CA ILE A 193 4.21 -6.12 5.49
C ILE A 193 3.99 -6.70 6.88
N GLN A 194 3.55 -7.94 6.98
CA GLN A 194 3.28 -8.59 8.26
C GLN A 194 4.03 -9.91 8.37
N SER A 195 4.53 -10.20 9.56
CA SER A 195 5.12 -11.49 9.90
C SER A 195 4.07 -12.56 10.21
N VAL A 196 4.48 -13.81 10.10
CA VAL A 196 3.75 -14.97 10.63
C VAL A 196 4.72 -16.00 11.19
N ASP A 197 4.45 -16.47 12.40
CA ASP A 197 5.16 -17.58 13.02
C ASP A 197 4.39 -18.90 12.82
N ASP A 198 5.11 -20.03 12.86
CA ASP A 198 4.55 -21.37 12.63
C ASP A 198 3.76 -21.88 13.83
N THR A 199 2.79 -21.09 14.30
CA THR A 199 1.84 -21.44 15.36
C THR A 199 0.43 -21.09 14.91
N MET A 200 -0.55 -21.89 15.34
CA MET A 200 -1.96 -21.62 15.00
C MET A 200 -2.44 -20.27 15.51
N GLU A 201 -1.97 -19.87 16.67
CA GLU A 201 -2.29 -18.57 17.27
C GLU A 201 -1.81 -17.42 16.38
N ASP A 202 -0.56 -17.45 15.92
CA ASP A 202 -0.01 -16.39 15.10
C ASP A 202 -0.58 -16.37 13.67
N ILE A 203 -0.86 -17.54 13.10
CA ILE A 203 -1.56 -17.66 11.80
C ILE A 203 -2.95 -17.00 11.88
N MET A 204 -3.71 -17.22 12.97
CA MET A 204 -5.02 -16.60 13.16
C MET A 204 -4.92 -15.12 13.54
N ARG A 205 -3.89 -14.70 14.27
CA ARG A 205 -3.57 -13.29 14.51
C ARG A 205 -3.37 -12.54 13.18
N LEU A 206 -2.56 -13.11 12.26
CA LEU A 206 -2.36 -12.54 10.93
C LEU A 206 -3.70 -12.40 10.19
N ALA A 207 -4.53 -13.44 10.18
CA ALA A 207 -5.83 -13.43 9.52
C ALA A 207 -6.74 -12.28 10.05
N ALA A 208 -6.78 -12.09 11.37
CA ALA A 208 -7.54 -11.00 11.99
C ALA A 208 -6.96 -9.62 11.66
N ALA A 209 -5.64 -9.46 11.69
CA ALA A 209 -4.97 -8.21 11.34
C ALA A 209 -5.23 -7.83 9.88
N GLU A 210 -5.16 -8.78 8.94
CA GLU A 210 -5.48 -8.56 7.54
C GLU A 210 -6.93 -8.10 7.32
N ALA A 211 -7.89 -8.72 8.01
CA ALA A 211 -9.28 -8.30 7.94
C ALA A 211 -9.46 -6.83 8.33
N MET A 212 -8.76 -6.38 9.38
CA MET A 212 -8.77 -4.98 9.81
C MET A 212 -8.11 -4.06 8.79
N LEU A 213 -6.96 -4.44 8.21
CA LEU A 213 -6.30 -3.67 7.14
C LEU A 213 -7.21 -3.50 5.93
N PHE A 214 -7.83 -4.55 5.47
CA PHE A 214 -8.74 -4.51 4.33
C PHE A 214 -9.97 -3.65 4.60
N LYS A 215 -10.54 -3.71 5.81
CA LYS A 215 -11.67 -2.87 6.23
C LYS A 215 -11.39 -1.38 6.01
N TYR A 216 -10.18 -0.91 6.29
CA TYR A 216 -9.78 0.51 6.15
C TYR A 216 -9.13 0.85 4.81
N GLY A 217 -9.10 -0.06 3.86
CA GLY A 217 -8.70 0.21 2.49
C GLY A 217 -7.22 -0.02 2.18
N SER A 218 -6.48 -0.67 3.08
CA SER A 218 -5.07 -0.99 2.90
C SER A 218 -4.86 -2.38 2.30
N GLY A 219 -3.66 -2.61 1.75
CA GLY A 219 -3.18 -3.90 1.31
C GLY A 219 -2.06 -4.43 2.19
N THR A 220 -1.80 -5.73 2.16
CA THR A 220 -0.76 -6.37 2.97
C THR A 220 -0.04 -7.47 2.21
N GLY A 221 1.22 -7.72 2.58
CA GLY A 221 1.99 -8.86 2.11
C GLY A 221 2.62 -9.63 3.25
N THR A 222 2.79 -10.92 3.05
CA THR A 222 3.38 -11.83 4.04
C THR A 222 4.22 -12.89 3.34
N ASP A 223 5.40 -13.17 3.85
CA ASP A 223 6.18 -14.34 3.49
C ASP A 223 5.75 -15.54 4.33
N LEU A 224 5.41 -16.63 3.66
CA LEU A 224 4.91 -17.86 4.29
C LEU A 224 6.00 -18.91 4.53
N SER A 225 7.26 -18.57 4.26
CA SER A 225 8.40 -19.49 4.35
C SER A 225 8.73 -19.94 5.77
N THR A 226 8.19 -19.25 6.77
CA THR A 226 8.28 -19.66 8.18
C THR A 226 7.34 -20.81 8.54
N LEU A 227 6.27 -21.00 7.77
CA LEU A 227 5.30 -22.07 8.01
C LEU A 227 5.87 -23.42 7.56
N ARG A 228 5.76 -24.43 8.42
CA ARG A 228 6.21 -25.78 8.11
C ARG A 228 5.50 -26.35 6.89
N SER A 229 6.24 -27.13 6.11
CA SER A 229 5.75 -27.79 4.91
C SER A 229 4.68 -28.86 5.23
N SER A 230 3.75 -29.07 4.28
CA SER A 230 2.84 -30.20 4.30
C SER A 230 3.54 -31.59 4.30
N ARG A 231 4.85 -31.62 3.97
CA ARG A 231 5.69 -32.85 3.92
C ARG A 231 6.43 -33.11 5.22
N GLU A 232 6.32 -32.25 6.21
CA GLU A 232 6.91 -32.42 7.53
C GLU A 232 5.99 -33.23 8.46
N LYS A 233 6.39 -33.40 9.71
CA LYS A 233 5.60 -34.16 10.72
C LYS A 233 5.17 -33.27 11.86
N LEU A 234 3.96 -33.47 12.35
CA LEU A 234 3.52 -32.87 13.61
C LEU A 234 4.10 -33.62 14.81
N SER A 235 4.37 -32.92 15.90
CA SER A 235 4.88 -33.50 17.16
C SER A 235 3.96 -34.58 17.74
N GLY A 236 2.65 -34.47 17.53
CA GLY A 236 1.64 -35.48 17.92
C GLY A 236 1.41 -36.59 16.92
N GLY A 237 2.19 -36.66 15.83
CA GLY A 237 1.95 -37.56 14.67
C GLY A 237 0.98 -36.93 13.67
N GLY A 238 1.02 -37.40 12.42
CA GLY A 238 0.25 -36.84 11.31
C GLY A 238 1.00 -35.81 10.51
N THR A 239 0.34 -35.25 9.47
CA THR A 239 0.91 -34.30 8.52
C THR A 239 0.36 -32.88 8.72
N PRO A 240 1.20 -31.83 8.64
CA PRO A 240 0.76 -30.44 8.68
C PRO A 240 -0.06 -30.06 7.45
N SER A 241 -0.84 -28.98 7.57
CA SER A 241 -1.62 -28.46 6.44
C SER A 241 -0.75 -27.76 5.39
N GLY A 242 0.41 -27.24 5.78
CA GLY A 242 1.32 -26.50 4.92
C GLY A 242 0.84 -25.08 4.56
N PRO A 243 1.72 -24.23 3.99
CA PRO A 243 1.41 -22.83 3.69
C PRO A 243 0.26 -22.68 2.68
N LEU A 244 0.14 -23.56 1.68
CA LEU A 244 -0.91 -23.46 0.66
C LEU A 244 -2.32 -23.59 1.24
N SER A 245 -2.49 -24.37 2.29
CA SER A 245 -3.78 -24.51 2.97
C SER A 245 -4.17 -23.23 3.71
N PHE A 246 -3.22 -22.57 4.37
CA PHE A 246 -3.48 -21.29 5.05
C PHE A 246 -3.64 -20.14 4.05
N MET A 247 -2.97 -20.18 2.89
CA MET A 247 -3.21 -19.24 1.79
C MET A 247 -4.70 -19.12 1.43
N ARG A 248 -5.45 -20.22 1.49
CA ARG A 248 -6.90 -20.22 1.22
C ARG A 248 -7.69 -19.39 2.24
N VAL A 249 -7.30 -19.44 3.52
CA VAL A 249 -7.93 -18.63 4.57
C VAL A 249 -7.70 -17.15 4.29
N PHE A 250 -6.47 -16.77 4.04
CA PHE A 250 -6.08 -15.38 3.77
C PHE A 250 -6.70 -14.85 2.47
N ASP A 251 -6.75 -15.67 1.43
CA ASP A 251 -7.37 -15.31 0.14
C ASP A 251 -8.88 -15.07 0.29
N GLN A 252 -9.58 -15.91 1.05
CA GLN A 252 -11.01 -15.75 1.31
C GLN A 252 -11.30 -14.49 2.13
N ILE A 253 -10.48 -14.16 3.12
CA ILE A 253 -10.61 -12.90 3.88
C ILE A 253 -10.51 -11.72 2.93
N ALA A 254 -9.52 -11.72 2.01
CA ALA A 254 -9.35 -10.68 1.01
C ALA A 254 -10.54 -10.59 0.03
N GLY A 255 -11.18 -11.71 -0.29
CA GLY A 255 -12.36 -11.77 -1.15
C GLY A 255 -13.65 -11.28 -0.48
N VAL A 256 -13.80 -11.53 0.82
CA VAL A 256 -15.04 -11.21 1.56
C VAL A 256 -15.05 -9.79 2.10
N ILE A 257 -13.91 -9.26 2.55
CA ILE A 257 -13.83 -7.93 3.17
C ILE A 257 -13.80 -6.84 2.10
N LYS A 258 -14.87 -6.03 2.03
CA LYS A 258 -14.94 -4.87 1.14
C LYS A 258 -14.31 -3.64 1.80
N SER A 259 -13.29 -3.07 1.18
CA SER A 259 -12.60 -1.87 1.66
C SER A 259 -13.56 -0.69 1.92
N GLY A 260 -13.65 -0.27 3.18
CA GLY A 260 -14.46 0.90 3.60
C GLY A 260 -15.94 0.82 3.20
N GLY A 261 -16.50 -0.39 3.03
CA GLY A 261 -17.85 -0.58 2.49
C GLY A 261 -18.00 -0.21 1.01
N LYS A 262 -16.89 0.09 0.32
CA LYS A 262 -16.85 0.50 -1.10
C LYS A 262 -16.37 -0.66 -1.98
N THR A 263 -16.41 -0.48 -3.29
CA THR A 263 -16.14 -1.51 -4.31
C THR A 263 -14.66 -1.84 -4.53
N ARG A 264 -13.74 -1.37 -3.70
CA ARG A 264 -12.32 -1.71 -3.82
C ARG A 264 -12.07 -3.12 -3.28
N ARG A 265 -11.44 -3.98 -4.09
CA ARG A 265 -10.94 -5.27 -3.61
C ARG A 265 -9.76 -5.07 -2.67
N ALA A 266 -9.65 -5.94 -1.69
CA ALA A 266 -8.46 -6.09 -0.87
C ALA A 266 -7.27 -6.50 -1.76
N ALA A 267 -6.07 -6.04 -1.42
CA ALA A 267 -4.84 -6.41 -2.10
C ALA A 267 -3.94 -7.20 -1.13
N LYS A 268 -3.54 -8.39 -1.54
CA LYS A 268 -2.71 -9.31 -0.77
C LYS A 268 -1.53 -9.78 -1.60
N MET A 269 -0.33 -9.89 -0.98
CA MET A 269 0.83 -10.62 -1.48
C MET A 269 1.11 -11.80 -0.56
N GLN A 270 1.40 -12.94 -1.17
CA GLN A 270 1.89 -14.14 -0.49
C GLN A 270 3.17 -14.58 -1.19
N SER A 271 4.27 -14.65 -0.45
CA SER A 271 5.54 -15.11 -1.01
C SER A 271 6.01 -16.40 -0.34
N LEU A 272 6.81 -17.15 -1.09
CA LEU A 272 7.46 -18.38 -0.60
C LEU A 272 8.89 -18.43 -1.13
N ARG A 273 9.83 -18.85 -0.29
CA ARG A 273 11.23 -19.04 -0.70
C ARG A 273 11.40 -20.24 -1.60
N CYS A 274 12.31 -20.14 -2.55
CA CYS A 274 12.60 -21.21 -3.52
C CYS A 274 13.16 -22.49 -2.87
N ASP A 275 13.64 -22.45 -1.64
CA ASP A 275 14.16 -23.61 -0.88
C ASP A 275 13.11 -24.25 0.06
N HIS A 276 11.88 -23.75 0.07
CA HIS A 276 10.78 -24.33 0.84
C HIS A 276 10.29 -25.65 0.21
N PRO A 277 9.97 -26.71 0.98
CA PRO A 277 9.56 -27.99 0.41
C PRO A 277 8.28 -27.97 -0.43
N ASP A 278 7.34 -27.05 -0.16
CA ASP A 278 6.10 -26.90 -0.92
C ASP A 278 6.23 -25.94 -2.11
N ILE A 279 7.45 -25.59 -2.53
CA ILE A 279 7.69 -24.55 -3.56
C ILE A 279 7.08 -24.91 -4.91
N LYS A 280 7.13 -26.17 -5.31
CA LYS A 280 6.60 -26.62 -6.60
C LYS A 280 5.08 -26.42 -6.65
N GLU A 281 4.38 -26.89 -5.63
CA GLU A 281 2.94 -26.73 -5.50
C GLU A 281 2.54 -25.24 -5.41
N PHE A 282 3.37 -24.41 -4.75
CA PHE A 282 3.15 -22.97 -4.69
C PHE A 282 3.25 -22.32 -6.08
N ILE A 283 4.25 -22.68 -6.87
CA ILE A 283 4.42 -22.19 -8.25
C ILE A 283 3.20 -22.54 -9.12
N GLU A 284 2.70 -23.74 -8.99
CA GLU A 284 1.63 -24.28 -9.83
C GLU A 284 0.22 -23.92 -9.36
N CYS A 285 0.03 -23.44 -8.12
CA CYS A 285 -1.27 -23.37 -7.47
C CYS A 285 -2.29 -22.51 -8.24
N LYS A 286 -1.93 -21.30 -8.67
CA LYS A 286 -2.85 -20.40 -9.38
C LYS A 286 -3.11 -20.88 -10.82
N MET A 287 -2.09 -21.36 -11.50
CA MET A 287 -2.26 -21.94 -12.84
C MET A 287 -3.23 -23.13 -12.82
N ASN A 288 -3.17 -23.97 -11.79
CA ASN A 288 -4.09 -25.08 -11.64
C ASN A 288 -5.54 -24.63 -11.36
N GLU A 289 -5.74 -23.54 -10.63
CA GLU A 289 -7.05 -22.95 -10.42
C GLU A 289 -7.57 -22.26 -11.69
N GLU A 290 -6.72 -21.62 -12.48
CA GLU A 290 -7.07 -21.03 -13.77
C GLU A 290 -7.60 -22.10 -14.76
N LYS A 291 -6.96 -23.27 -14.83
CA LYS A 291 -7.45 -24.40 -15.62
C LYS A 291 -8.85 -24.88 -15.20
N LYS A 292 -9.16 -24.81 -13.89
CA LYS A 292 -10.52 -25.11 -13.39
C LYS A 292 -11.52 -24.05 -13.81
N ALA A 293 -11.16 -22.76 -13.73
CA ALA A 293 -12.01 -21.67 -14.19
C ALA A 293 -12.34 -21.80 -15.67
N TRP A 294 -11.37 -22.15 -16.51
CA TRP A 294 -11.61 -22.40 -17.95
C TRP A 294 -12.59 -23.57 -18.18
N ALA A 295 -12.42 -24.66 -17.43
CA ALA A 295 -13.38 -25.77 -17.53
C ALA A 295 -14.81 -25.39 -17.11
N LEU A 296 -14.96 -24.53 -16.10
CA LEU A 296 -16.28 -24.00 -15.71
C LEU A 296 -16.87 -23.09 -16.78
N ILE A 297 -16.06 -22.23 -17.40
CA ILE A 297 -16.50 -21.33 -18.50
C ILE A 297 -16.93 -22.16 -19.71
N GLU A 298 -16.24 -23.23 -20.06
CA GLU A 298 -16.64 -24.15 -21.10
C GLU A 298 -17.97 -24.86 -20.82
N GLN A 299 -18.33 -25.02 -19.55
CA GLN A 299 -19.65 -25.53 -19.12
C GLN A 299 -20.74 -24.44 -19.02
N GLY A 300 -20.43 -23.19 -19.40
CA GLY A 300 -21.40 -22.09 -19.48
C GLY A 300 -21.50 -21.21 -18.21
N TYR A 301 -20.59 -21.37 -17.23
CA TYR A 301 -20.50 -20.44 -16.11
C TYR A 301 -19.97 -19.07 -16.58
N ASP A 302 -20.39 -18.00 -15.89
CA ASP A 302 -19.95 -16.64 -16.21
C ASP A 302 -18.44 -16.49 -16.01
N GLY A 303 -17.72 -16.24 -17.11
CA GLY A 303 -16.27 -16.02 -17.17
C GLY A 303 -15.84 -14.57 -16.95
N SER A 304 -16.75 -13.67 -16.59
CA SER A 304 -16.38 -12.30 -16.25
C SER A 304 -15.57 -12.28 -14.94
N PHE A 305 -14.80 -11.20 -14.72
CA PHE A 305 -13.91 -11.05 -13.56
C PHE A 305 -14.61 -11.25 -12.19
N ASN A 306 -15.90 -10.98 -12.08
CA ASN A 306 -16.71 -11.23 -10.89
C ASN A 306 -17.72 -12.38 -11.10
N GLY A 307 -17.59 -13.13 -12.20
CA GLY A 307 -18.48 -14.22 -12.55
C GLY A 307 -18.25 -15.48 -11.71
N ASP A 308 -19.23 -16.38 -11.78
CA ASP A 308 -19.26 -17.59 -10.95
C ASP A 308 -18.07 -18.52 -11.21
N ALA A 309 -17.51 -18.54 -12.43
CA ALA A 309 -16.33 -19.34 -12.73
C ALA A 309 -15.14 -18.94 -11.84
N TYR A 310 -14.82 -17.65 -11.79
CA TYR A 310 -13.71 -17.14 -10.98
C TYR A 310 -14.04 -17.05 -9.48
N ALA A 311 -15.29 -16.85 -9.11
CA ALA A 311 -15.72 -16.90 -7.72
C ALA A 311 -15.61 -18.29 -7.08
N SER A 312 -15.61 -19.36 -7.91
CA SER A 312 -15.59 -20.75 -7.47
C SER A 312 -14.18 -21.34 -7.30
N VAL A 313 -13.14 -20.67 -7.80
CA VAL A 313 -11.73 -21.13 -7.72
C VAL A 313 -10.94 -20.35 -6.67
N MET A 314 -9.82 -20.92 -6.22
CA MET A 314 -9.04 -20.37 -5.11
C MET A 314 -7.96 -19.38 -5.59
N TYR A 315 -7.39 -18.63 -4.65
CA TYR A 315 -6.23 -17.74 -4.84
C TYR A 315 -6.47 -16.57 -5.81
N GLN A 316 -7.72 -16.13 -5.98
CA GLN A 316 -8.08 -15.05 -6.91
C GLN A 316 -7.89 -13.64 -6.31
N ASN A 317 -7.74 -13.53 -4.98
CA ASN A 317 -7.67 -12.26 -4.28
C ASN A 317 -6.25 -11.93 -3.79
N ALA A 318 -5.28 -12.79 -4.07
CA ALA A 318 -3.88 -12.63 -3.66
C ALA A 318 -2.93 -12.71 -4.86
N ASN A 319 -1.92 -11.85 -4.88
CA ASN A 319 -0.75 -12.02 -5.73
C ASN A 319 0.20 -13.03 -5.07
N THR A 320 0.93 -13.79 -5.87
CA THR A 320 1.94 -14.72 -5.38
C THR A 320 3.32 -14.39 -5.94
N SER A 321 4.38 -14.59 -5.16
CA SER A 321 5.77 -14.39 -5.61
C SER A 321 6.71 -15.42 -5.03
N VAL A 322 7.61 -15.94 -5.88
CA VAL A 322 8.72 -16.79 -5.44
C VAL A 322 9.91 -15.93 -5.07
N ARG A 323 10.44 -16.10 -3.87
CA ARG A 323 11.66 -15.42 -3.43
C ARG A 323 12.86 -16.26 -3.78
N VAL A 324 13.69 -15.77 -4.71
CA VAL A 324 14.87 -16.46 -5.26
C VAL A 324 16.16 -15.84 -4.75
N THR A 325 17.17 -16.71 -4.48
CA THR A 325 18.52 -16.28 -4.10
C THR A 325 19.44 -16.26 -5.32
N ASP A 326 20.61 -15.61 -5.17
CA ASP A 326 21.65 -15.61 -6.22
C ASP A 326 22.12 -17.05 -6.52
N GLU A 327 22.18 -17.93 -5.50
CA GLU A 327 22.56 -19.34 -5.62
C GLU A 327 21.52 -20.12 -6.43
N PHE A 328 20.22 -19.89 -6.20
CA PHE A 328 19.18 -20.49 -7.01
C PHE A 328 19.29 -20.06 -8.47
N MET A 329 19.43 -18.75 -8.71
CA MET A 329 19.56 -18.22 -10.07
C MET A 329 20.79 -18.76 -10.80
N LYS A 330 21.89 -18.95 -10.07
CA LYS A 330 23.09 -19.61 -10.61
C LYS A 330 22.80 -21.07 -10.95
N ALA A 331 22.13 -21.82 -10.07
CA ALA A 331 21.74 -23.20 -10.35
C ALA A 331 20.82 -23.30 -11.58
N VAL A 332 19.92 -22.32 -11.80
CA VAL A 332 19.10 -22.22 -13.02
C VAL A 332 19.97 -22.06 -14.28
N LEU A 333 20.96 -21.16 -14.23
CA LEU A 333 21.86 -20.90 -15.36
C LEU A 333 22.75 -22.13 -15.68
N ASP A 334 23.26 -22.78 -14.65
CA ASP A 334 24.16 -23.95 -14.74
C ASP A 334 23.40 -25.27 -15.00
N ASP A 335 22.05 -25.22 -15.10
CA ASP A 335 21.17 -26.39 -15.17
C ASP A 335 21.42 -27.39 -14.04
N GLY A 336 21.64 -26.87 -12.83
CA GLY A 336 22.00 -27.62 -11.64
C GLY A 336 20.80 -28.14 -10.84
N GLU A 337 21.12 -28.89 -9.78
CA GLU A 337 20.15 -29.35 -8.80
C GLU A 337 19.86 -28.22 -7.77
N TRP A 338 18.64 -28.22 -7.26
CA TRP A 338 18.21 -27.35 -6.16
C TRP A 338 17.60 -28.18 -5.04
N GLN A 339 18.11 -28.00 -3.80
CA GLN A 339 17.68 -28.72 -2.62
C GLN A 339 16.71 -27.88 -1.81
N THR A 340 15.58 -28.47 -1.40
CA THR A 340 14.64 -27.86 -0.43
C THR A 340 14.90 -28.41 0.97
N TYR A 341 14.53 -27.62 2.00
CA TYR A 341 14.84 -27.93 3.38
C TYR A 341 13.60 -27.82 4.27
N ALA A 342 13.41 -28.79 5.16
CA ALA A 342 12.36 -28.74 6.17
C ALA A 342 12.51 -27.51 7.06
N VAL A 343 11.41 -26.77 7.25
CA VAL A 343 11.38 -25.53 8.04
C VAL A 343 11.71 -25.80 9.51
N THR A 344 11.17 -26.89 10.07
CA THR A 344 11.32 -27.20 11.50
C THR A 344 12.65 -27.82 11.87
N THR A 345 13.32 -28.52 10.95
CA THR A 345 14.54 -29.29 11.26
C THR A 345 15.76 -28.88 10.44
N GLY A 346 15.58 -28.11 9.37
CA GLY A 346 16.65 -27.78 8.43
C GLY A 346 17.17 -28.97 7.60
N GLN A 347 16.53 -30.13 7.69
CA GLN A 347 16.96 -31.33 6.97
C GLN A 347 16.56 -31.26 5.48
N PRO A 348 17.38 -31.82 4.58
CA PRO A 348 17.00 -31.92 3.17
C PRO A 348 15.71 -32.72 2.99
N VAL A 349 14.80 -32.24 2.13
CA VAL A 349 13.52 -32.89 1.84
C VAL A 349 13.50 -33.42 0.41
N GLU A 350 13.61 -32.55 -0.59
CA GLU A 350 13.48 -32.93 -1.99
C GLU A 350 14.45 -32.16 -2.88
N LYS A 351 14.84 -32.76 -3.99
CA LYS A 351 15.67 -32.15 -5.00
C LYS A 351 14.91 -31.97 -6.30
N TYR A 352 15.08 -30.83 -6.90
CA TYR A 352 14.55 -30.46 -8.21
C TYR A 352 15.68 -30.06 -9.16
N ARG A 353 15.41 -30.05 -10.45
CA ARG A 353 16.22 -29.26 -11.39
C ARG A 353 15.84 -27.79 -11.19
N ALA A 354 16.81 -26.93 -10.91
CA ALA A 354 16.51 -25.51 -10.68
C ALA A 354 15.81 -24.88 -11.89
N ARG A 355 16.20 -25.29 -13.11
CA ARG A 355 15.57 -24.82 -14.34
C ARG A 355 14.11 -25.25 -14.45
N GLU A 356 13.73 -26.45 -14.05
CA GLU A 356 12.33 -26.91 -14.06
C GLU A 356 11.43 -26.06 -13.16
N LEU A 357 11.94 -25.65 -11.98
CA LEU A 357 11.20 -24.74 -11.10
C LEU A 357 11.02 -23.36 -11.76
N MET A 358 12.09 -22.83 -12.40
CA MET A 358 12.01 -21.53 -13.08
C MET A 358 11.12 -21.59 -14.32
N ASP A 359 11.15 -22.67 -15.09
CA ASP A 359 10.25 -22.89 -16.24
C ASP A 359 8.80 -22.95 -15.77
N GLY A 360 8.52 -23.60 -14.62
CA GLY A 360 7.21 -23.58 -13.98
C GLY A 360 6.74 -22.19 -13.57
N VAL A 361 7.64 -21.36 -13.02
CA VAL A 361 7.36 -19.94 -12.76
C VAL A 361 7.00 -19.20 -14.04
N ALA A 362 7.79 -19.38 -15.10
CA ALA A 362 7.55 -18.71 -16.39
C ALA A 362 6.22 -19.15 -17.03
N GLU A 363 5.88 -20.45 -16.96
CA GLU A 363 4.62 -20.99 -17.45
C GLU A 363 3.44 -20.41 -16.66
N GLY A 364 3.48 -20.43 -15.33
CA GLY A 364 2.44 -19.90 -14.48
C GLY A 364 2.21 -18.40 -14.75
N THR A 365 3.28 -17.62 -14.82
CA THR A 365 3.22 -16.18 -15.14
C THR A 365 2.61 -15.95 -16.53
N HIS A 366 2.96 -16.76 -17.51
CA HIS A 366 2.39 -16.66 -18.86
C HIS A 366 0.89 -16.98 -18.88
N VAL A 367 0.45 -17.97 -18.11
CA VAL A 367 -0.95 -18.46 -18.11
C VAL A 367 -1.88 -17.52 -17.31
N CYS A 368 -1.47 -17.10 -16.12
CA CYS A 368 -2.36 -16.38 -15.20
C CYS A 368 -1.73 -15.13 -14.53
N GLY A 369 -0.54 -14.70 -14.93
CA GLY A 369 0.14 -13.54 -14.37
C GLY A 369 0.89 -13.78 -13.06
N ASP A 370 0.81 -14.97 -12.48
CA ASP A 370 1.44 -15.39 -11.23
C ASP A 370 2.12 -16.76 -11.36
N PRO A 371 3.19 -17.03 -10.57
CA PRO A 371 3.80 -16.15 -9.58
C PRO A 371 4.75 -15.14 -10.19
N GLY A 372 4.95 -13.99 -9.49
CA GLY A 372 6.09 -13.11 -9.73
C GLY A 372 7.38 -13.65 -9.12
N VAL A 373 8.50 -12.94 -9.33
CA VAL A 373 9.81 -13.27 -8.76
C VAL A 373 10.35 -12.09 -7.95
N GLN A 374 10.85 -12.38 -6.74
CA GLN A 374 11.51 -11.41 -5.89
C GLN A 374 12.96 -11.86 -5.63
N TYR A 375 13.92 -11.01 -6.01
CA TYR A 375 15.35 -11.32 -5.93
C TYR A 375 15.89 -11.06 -4.52
N HIS A 376 15.71 -12.03 -3.62
CA HIS A 376 16.03 -11.95 -2.20
C HIS A 376 17.43 -11.42 -1.89
N SER A 377 18.46 -11.98 -2.53
CA SER A 377 19.84 -11.56 -2.32
C SER A 377 20.08 -10.10 -2.75
N THR A 378 19.52 -9.69 -3.88
CA THR A 378 19.64 -8.32 -4.39
C THR A 378 18.90 -7.32 -3.48
N ILE A 379 17.66 -7.65 -3.07
CA ILE A 379 16.86 -6.82 -2.17
C ILE A 379 17.63 -6.56 -0.87
N ASN A 380 18.15 -7.60 -0.24
CA ASN A 380 18.89 -7.46 1.02
C ASN A 380 20.26 -6.79 0.85
N ARG A 381 20.89 -6.85 -0.32
CA ARG A 381 22.11 -6.10 -0.62
C ARG A 381 21.86 -4.58 -0.66
N TRP A 382 20.66 -4.16 -1.05
CA TRP A 382 20.25 -2.75 -1.11
C TRP A 382 19.49 -2.30 0.16
N HIS A 383 19.38 -3.15 1.15
CA HIS A 383 18.69 -2.84 2.39
C HIS A 383 19.36 -1.67 3.14
N THR A 384 18.58 -0.63 3.47
CA THR A 384 19.09 0.61 4.08
C THR A 384 19.30 0.51 5.60
N CYS A 385 18.71 -0.49 6.26
CA CYS A 385 18.87 -0.74 7.70
C CYS A 385 19.08 -2.24 8.03
N PRO A 386 20.18 -2.85 7.55
CA PRO A 386 20.40 -4.29 7.65
C PRO A 386 20.62 -4.78 9.09
N ASN A 387 20.96 -3.89 10.01
CA ASN A 387 21.15 -4.23 11.43
C ASN A 387 19.82 -4.45 12.17
N SER A 388 18.69 -4.04 11.58
CA SER A 388 17.36 -4.20 12.19
C SER A 388 16.69 -5.53 11.84
N GLY A 389 17.15 -6.22 10.82
CA GLY A 389 16.61 -7.51 10.37
C GLY A 389 16.77 -7.72 8.88
N GLU A 390 16.26 -8.84 8.39
CA GLU A 390 16.26 -9.20 6.97
C GLU A 390 14.93 -8.82 6.32
N ILE A 391 14.98 -8.37 5.05
CA ILE A 391 13.78 -8.16 4.25
C ILE A 391 13.32 -9.50 3.69
N CYS A 392 12.21 -10.02 4.23
CA CYS A 392 11.65 -11.33 3.86
C CYS A 392 10.43 -11.24 2.95
N ALA A 393 9.70 -10.11 2.98
CA ALA A 393 8.43 -9.97 2.29
C ALA A 393 8.32 -8.63 1.55
N SER A 394 7.22 -8.44 0.84
CA SER A 394 6.84 -7.18 0.20
C SER A 394 5.37 -6.88 0.45
N ASN A 395 4.96 -5.64 0.14
CA ASN A 395 3.55 -5.28 0.01
C ASN A 395 2.90 -5.95 -1.24
N PRO A 396 1.58 -5.79 -1.47
CA PRO A 396 0.87 -6.49 -2.55
C PRO A 396 1.40 -6.27 -3.97
N CYS A 397 1.89 -5.07 -4.28
CA CYS A 397 2.37 -4.70 -5.61
C CYS A 397 3.90 -4.84 -5.77
N SER A 398 4.60 -5.27 -4.72
CA SER A 398 6.06 -5.48 -4.69
C SER A 398 6.92 -4.20 -4.88
N GLU A 399 6.34 -3.01 -4.72
CA GLU A 399 7.11 -1.75 -4.74
C GLU A 399 7.74 -1.41 -3.39
N TYR A 400 7.22 -1.97 -2.29
CA TYR A 400 7.71 -1.77 -0.93
C TYR A 400 8.33 -3.06 -0.40
N MET A 401 9.66 -3.06 -0.32
CA MET A 401 10.49 -4.15 0.19
C MET A 401 11.16 -3.67 1.48
N PHE A 402 10.67 -4.10 2.62
CA PHE A 402 11.17 -3.67 3.92
C PHE A 402 11.01 -4.74 4.99
N LEU A 403 11.26 -4.38 6.24
CA LEU A 403 11.15 -5.26 7.39
C LEU A 403 9.70 -5.74 7.58
N ASN A 404 9.56 -6.91 8.18
CA ASN A 404 8.26 -7.40 8.66
C ASN A 404 7.69 -6.45 9.73
N ASP A 405 6.36 -6.47 9.86
CA ASP A 405 5.61 -5.64 10.79
C ASP A 405 5.91 -4.14 10.58
N SER A 406 5.78 -3.72 9.34
CA SER A 406 5.99 -2.34 8.90
C SER A 406 4.87 -1.86 7.99
N ALA A 407 4.75 -0.54 7.87
CA ALA A 407 3.75 0.12 7.06
C ALA A 407 4.38 1.13 6.11
N CYS A 408 3.71 1.39 4.98
CA CYS A 408 4.12 2.35 3.98
C CYS A 408 3.02 3.38 3.74
N ASN A 409 3.29 4.63 4.05
CA ASN A 409 2.46 5.76 3.63
C ASN A 409 2.92 6.21 2.24
N LEU A 410 1.98 6.27 1.29
CA LEU A 410 2.27 6.57 -0.11
C LEU A 410 1.67 7.89 -0.55
N ALA A 411 2.41 8.60 -1.39
CA ALA A 411 1.90 9.74 -2.15
C ALA A 411 2.54 9.75 -3.54
N SER A 412 1.83 10.31 -4.50
CA SER A 412 2.26 10.35 -5.90
C SER A 412 2.34 11.77 -6.41
N LEU A 413 3.37 12.05 -7.21
CA LEU A 413 3.56 13.30 -7.95
C LEU A 413 3.25 13.08 -9.44
N ASN A 414 2.44 13.96 -10.01
CA ASN A 414 2.16 13.97 -11.44
C ASN A 414 3.31 14.66 -12.18
N LEU A 415 4.26 13.88 -12.68
CA LEU A 415 5.47 14.40 -13.33
C LEU A 415 5.17 15.28 -14.55
N MET A 416 4.05 15.05 -15.26
CA MET A 416 3.66 15.85 -16.40
C MET A 416 3.31 17.29 -16.05
N LYS A 417 2.92 17.56 -14.79
CA LYS A 417 2.64 18.92 -14.29
C LYS A 417 3.90 19.76 -14.09
N PHE A 418 5.06 19.13 -14.03
CA PHE A 418 6.36 19.80 -13.90
C PHE A 418 7.08 19.97 -15.25
N ARG A 419 6.44 19.59 -16.36
CA ARG A 419 6.98 19.76 -17.70
C ARG A 419 6.53 21.11 -18.27
N GLY A 420 7.49 21.97 -18.58
CA GLY A 420 7.28 23.25 -19.26
C GLY A 420 6.80 23.09 -20.71
N ALA A 421 6.26 24.15 -21.28
CA ALA A 421 5.80 24.17 -22.68
C ALA A 421 6.94 23.91 -23.68
N ASP A 422 8.16 24.24 -23.33
CA ASP A 422 9.40 23.98 -24.09
C ASP A 422 9.91 22.53 -23.94
N GLY A 423 9.25 21.71 -23.13
CA GLY A 423 9.62 20.32 -22.86
C GLY A 423 10.63 20.14 -21.74
N THR A 424 11.14 21.21 -21.12
CA THR A 424 12.04 21.14 -19.97
C THR A 424 11.27 20.72 -18.72
N PHE A 425 11.98 20.07 -17.77
CA PHE A 425 11.44 19.68 -16.48
C PHE A 425 11.77 20.71 -15.41
N ASP A 426 10.76 21.23 -14.71
CA ASP A 426 10.93 22.24 -13.64
C ASP A 426 11.38 21.56 -12.35
N ILE A 427 12.70 21.45 -12.18
CA ILE A 427 13.34 20.78 -11.05
C ILE A 427 13.03 21.51 -9.73
N GLU A 428 13.00 22.86 -9.73
CA GLU A 428 12.80 23.63 -8.51
C GLU A 428 11.37 23.49 -7.98
N ARG A 429 10.36 23.57 -8.85
CA ARG A 429 8.97 23.30 -8.46
C ARG A 429 8.77 21.86 -8.03
N PHE A 430 9.39 20.90 -8.72
CA PHE A 430 9.34 19.50 -8.32
C PHE A 430 9.95 19.29 -6.93
N ARG A 431 11.13 19.88 -6.67
CA ARG A 431 11.78 19.82 -5.35
C ARG A 431 10.92 20.42 -4.25
N ALA A 432 10.27 21.55 -4.50
CA ALA A 432 9.36 22.19 -3.55
C ALA A 432 8.16 21.28 -3.24
N ALA A 433 7.53 20.67 -4.25
CA ALA A 433 6.42 19.74 -4.08
C ALA A 433 6.83 18.50 -3.28
N VAL A 434 8.01 17.91 -3.56
CA VAL A 434 8.53 16.76 -2.80
C VAL A 434 8.71 17.12 -1.34
N ARG A 435 9.30 18.28 -1.00
CA ARG A 435 9.48 18.71 0.39
C ARG A 435 8.15 18.83 1.14
N LEU A 436 7.16 19.51 0.55
CA LEU A 436 5.83 19.67 1.14
C LEU A 436 5.15 18.31 1.37
N LEU A 437 5.28 17.42 0.40
CA LEU A 437 4.66 16.11 0.45
C LEU A 437 5.29 15.19 1.52
N ILE A 438 6.61 15.21 1.65
CA ILE A 438 7.31 14.46 2.72
C ILE A 438 6.92 14.99 4.10
N ILE A 439 6.85 16.32 4.29
CA ILE A 439 6.37 16.89 5.56
C ILE A 439 4.95 16.40 5.87
N ALA A 440 4.05 16.41 4.87
CA ALA A 440 2.70 15.90 5.04
C ALA A 440 2.66 14.41 5.42
N GLN A 441 3.52 13.59 4.82
CA GLN A 441 3.59 12.16 5.11
C GLN A 441 4.16 11.88 6.51
N GLU A 442 5.17 12.62 6.96
CA GLU A 442 5.70 12.52 8.33
C GLU A 442 4.60 12.84 9.37
N ILE A 443 3.86 13.94 9.17
CA ILE A 443 2.73 14.29 10.04
C ILE A 443 1.66 13.19 10.05
N LEU A 444 1.33 12.63 8.88
CA LEU A 444 0.36 11.54 8.75
C LEU A 444 0.80 10.28 9.49
N VAL A 445 2.07 9.90 9.42
CA VAL A 445 2.61 8.71 10.08
C VAL A 445 2.54 8.87 11.61
N ASP A 446 2.87 10.04 12.13
CA ASP A 446 2.83 10.34 13.56
C ASP A 446 1.42 10.30 14.17
N HIS A 447 0.40 10.59 13.36
CA HIS A 447 -1.01 10.60 13.77
C HIS A 447 -1.80 9.38 13.29
N ALA A 448 -1.13 8.40 12.67
CA ALA A 448 -1.78 7.19 12.17
C ALA A 448 -2.00 6.13 13.25
N SER A 449 -2.92 5.21 12.96
CA SER A 449 -3.09 3.97 13.72
C SER A 449 -2.86 2.75 12.85
N TYR A 450 -2.61 1.63 13.51
CA TYR A 450 -2.17 0.37 12.93
C TYR A 450 -3.00 -0.81 13.48
N PRO A 451 -3.15 -1.94 12.76
CA PRO A 451 -4.06 -3.02 13.15
C PRO A 451 -3.58 -3.82 14.38
N ASN A 452 -2.31 -3.73 14.72
CA ASN A 452 -1.70 -4.40 15.87
C ASN A 452 -0.58 -3.53 16.47
N ASP A 453 -0.05 -3.97 17.60
CA ASP A 453 1.00 -3.30 18.38
C ASP A 453 2.43 -3.59 17.92
N ARG A 454 2.62 -4.46 16.90
CA ARG A 454 3.95 -4.81 16.37
C ARG A 454 4.43 -3.81 15.31
N ILE A 455 3.50 -3.17 14.59
CA ILE A 455 3.78 -2.17 13.55
C ILE A 455 4.02 -0.81 14.17
#